data_d214efb96552b9e08bf2f659b3b3932e
#
_entry.id   d214efb96552b9e08bf2f659b3b3932e
#
_cell.length_a   1.000
_cell.length_b   1.000
_cell.length_c   1.000
_cell.angle_alpha   90.00
_cell.angle_beta   90.00
_cell.angle_gamma   90.00
#
_symmetry.space_group_name_H-M   'P 1'
#
loop_
_entity.id
_entity.type
_entity.pdbx_description
1 polymer ?
#
loop_
_entity_poly.entity_id
_entity_poly.type
_entity_poly.pdbx_seq_one_letter_code
_entity_poly.pdbx_strand_id
1 'polypeptide(L)'
;MKLKQLFSLFNLRDVELHLYETLLHGGTLSASQLANKAKFSRTAVYDLLKKLIETGLINETRHLGVKMFAVEPPEKVELLLQEKKEQLELAQSNLTEFKKSYQEKGKQKKPSLLMFEGQREMQQMIKDVLLYRDISVQIYWPDKEVIEMFEIEFMEKYHKERIARNIKV
;
A
#
# COMPACT_ATOMS: atom_id res chain seq x y z
N MET A 1 2.77 -17.42 -7.88
CA MET A 1 3.17 -16.37 -8.85
C MET A 1 3.13 -15.01 -8.18
N LYS A 2 4.08 -14.11 -8.46
CA LYS A 2 4.21 -12.80 -7.78
C LYS A 2 3.17 -11.73 -8.21
N LEU A 3 2.08 -12.11 -8.88
CA LEU A 3 1.03 -11.18 -9.33
C LEU A 3 0.38 -10.43 -8.16
N LYS A 4 0.21 -11.08 -7.02
CA LYS A 4 -0.38 -10.45 -5.84
C LYS A 4 0.43 -9.22 -5.38
N GLN A 5 1.76 -9.31 -5.41
CA GLN A 5 2.63 -8.17 -5.07
C GLN A 5 2.55 -7.06 -6.12
N LEU A 6 2.53 -7.41 -7.41
CA LEU A 6 2.38 -6.45 -8.50
C LEU A 6 1.04 -5.71 -8.39
N PHE A 7 -0.05 -6.44 -8.20
CA PHE A 7 -1.39 -5.86 -8.17
C PHE A 7 -1.74 -5.15 -6.85
N SER A 8 -0.99 -5.38 -5.77
CA SER A 8 -1.15 -4.59 -4.54
C SER A 8 -0.89 -3.09 -4.76
N LEU A 9 -0.04 -2.73 -5.73
CA LEU A 9 0.20 -1.33 -6.12
C LEU A 9 -1.04 -0.65 -6.74
N PHE A 10 -2.00 -1.42 -7.21
CA PHE A 10 -3.26 -0.94 -7.76
C PHE A 10 -4.42 -1.02 -6.76
N ASN A 11 -4.14 -1.30 -5.47
CA ASN A 11 -5.14 -1.45 -4.41
C ASN A 11 -6.21 -2.51 -4.73
N LEU A 12 -5.83 -3.58 -5.41
CA LEU A 12 -6.70 -4.70 -5.71
C LEU A 12 -6.69 -5.71 -4.56
N ARG A 13 -7.88 -6.17 -4.18
CA ARG A 13 -8.08 -7.26 -3.21
C ARG A 13 -7.97 -8.61 -3.91
N ASP A 14 -7.92 -9.66 -3.13
CA ASP A 14 -7.82 -11.04 -3.65
C ASP A 14 -8.99 -11.42 -4.58
N VAL A 15 -10.18 -10.82 -4.39
CA VAL A 15 -11.35 -11.06 -5.24
C VAL A 15 -11.22 -10.42 -6.64
N GLU A 16 -10.68 -9.21 -6.74
CA GLU A 16 -10.38 -8.57 -8.03
C GLU A 16 -9.25 -9.32 -8.76
N LEU A 17 -8.24 -9.77 -8.01
CA LEU A 17 -7.15 -10.57 -8.55
C LEU A 17 -7.66 -11.91 -9.11
N HIS A 18 -8.53 -12.62 -8.39
CA HIS A 18 -9.13 -13.86 -8.86
C HIS A 18 -9.93 -13.66 -10.16
N LEU A 19 -10.71 -12.56 -10.26
CA LEU A 19 -11.44 -12.25 -11.49
C LEU A 19 -10.49 -11.93 -12.66
N TYR A 20 -9.42 -11.17 -12.39
CA TYR A 20 -8.38 -10.85 -13.36
C TYR A 20 -7.68 -12.13 -13.89
N GLU A 21 -7.28 -13.04 -13.00
CA GLU A 21 -6.66 -14.32 -13.37
C GLU A 21 -7.62 -15.18 -14.19
N THR A 22 -8.91 -15.20 -13.83
CA THR A 22 -9.94 -15.90 -14.60
C THR A 22 -10.05 -15.35 -16.03
N LEU A 23 -9.97 -14.03 -16.16
CA LEU A 23 -10.00 -13.36 -17.45
C LEU A 23 -8.72 -13.61 -18.26
N LEU A 24 -7.56 -13.56 -17.62
CA LEU A 24 -6.26 -13.83 -18.22
C LEU A 24 -6.20 -15.23 -18.85
N HIS A 25 -6.71 -16.23 -18.16
CA HIS A 25 -6.74 -17.61 -18.67
C HIS A 25 -7.90 -17.86 -19.67
N GLY A 26 -8.97 -17.10 -19.54
CA GLY A 26 -10.17 -17.26 -20.38
C GLY A 26 -10.17 -16.47 -21.67
N GLY A 27 -9.23 -15.53 -21.83
CA GLY A 27 -9.22 -14.59 -22.94
C GLY A 27 -10.35 -13.56 -22.87
N THR A 28 -10.98 -13.26 -23.99
CA THR A 28 -12.08 -12.30 -24.04
C THR A 28 -13.40 -12.95 -23.62
N LEU A 29 -14.01 -12.48 -22.55
CA LEU A 29 -15.22 -13.06 -21.95
C LEU A 29 -16.29 -11.99 -21.70
N SER A 30 -17.58 -12.41 -21.79
CA SER A 30 -18.68 -11.61 -21.30
C SER A 30 -18.80 -11.68 -19.76
N ALA A 31 -19.50 -10.72 -19.14
CA ALA A 31 -19.75 -10.74 -17.70
C ALA A 31 -20.44 -12.03 -17.24
N SER A 32 -21.34 -12.60 -18.04
CA SER A 32 -22.01 -13.88 -17.72
C SER A 32 -21.05 -15.07 -17.74
N GLN A 33 -20.15 -15.11 -18.71
CA GLN A 33 -19.12 -16.15 -18.76
C GLN A 33 -18.13 -16.05 -17.61
N LEU A 34 -17.72 -14.81 -17.26
CA LEU A 34 -16.88 -14.54 -16.09
C LEU A 34 -17.56 -14.97 -14.78
N ALA A 35 -18.83 -14.63 -14.59
CA ALA A 35 -19.62 -15.02 -13.43
C ALA A 35 -19.60 -16.53 -13.22
N ASN A 36 -19.85 -17.28 -14.29
CA ASN A 36 -19.84 -18.73 -14.25
C ASN A 36 -18.45 -19.32 -13.95
N LYS A 37 -17.39 -18.79 -14.62
CA LYS A 37 -16.02 -19.30 -14.46
C LYS A 37 -15.43 -18.96 -13.11
N ALA A 38 -15.59 -17.71 -12.63
CA ALA A 38 -15.06 -17.23 -11.37
C ALA A 38 -15.93 -17.59 -10.17
N LYS A 39 -17.11 -18.19 -10.39
CA LYS A 39 -18.10 -18.55 -9.34
C LYS A 39 -18.58 -17.35 -8.52
N PHE A 40 -18.76 -16.21 -9.17
CA PHE A 40 -19.34 -15.02 -8.59
C PHE A 40 -20.78 -14.79 -9.09
N SER A 41 -21.56 -14.00 -8.32
CA SER A 41 -22.81 -13.49 -8.82
C SER A 41 -22.57 -12.49 -9.96
N ARG A 42 -23.53 -12.36 -10.85
CA ARG A 42 -23.45 -11.44 -12.01
C ARG A 42 -23.28 -9.98 -11.57
N THR A 43 -23.94 -9.58 -10.50
CA THR A 43 -23.83 -8.23 -9.91
C THR A 43 -22.43 -7.99 -9.39
N ALA A 44 -21.88 -8.93 -8.60
CA ALA A 44 -20.53 -8.82 -8.08
C ALA A 44 -19.46 -8.70 -9.20
N VAL A 45 -19.64 -9.44 -10.29
CA VAL A 45 -18.72 -9.35 -11.45
C VAL A 45 -18.70 -7.95 -12.05
N TYR A 46 -19.85 -7.28 -12.19
CA TYR A 46 -19.89 -5.91 -12.73
C TYR A 46 -19.15 -4.91 -11.81
N ASP A 47 -19.31 -5.03 -10.49
CA ASP A 47 -18.59 -4.17 -9.54
C ASP A 47 -17.07 -4.38 -9.58
N LEU A 48 -16.65 -5.64 -9.67
CA LEU A 48 -15.24 -6.00 -9.80
C LEU A 48 -14.65 -5.54 -11.13
N LEU A 49 -15.39 -5.73 -12.24
CA LEU A 49 -14.98 -5.28 -13.58
C LEU A 49 -14.82 -3.76 -13.63
N LYS A 50 -15.76 -3.01 -13.04
CA LYS A 50 -15.68 -1.55 -12.97
C LYS A 50 -14.35 -1.12 -12.35
N LYS A 51 -13.98 -1.71 -11.22
CA LYS A 51 -12.71 -1.40 -10.56
C LYS A 51 -11.49 -1.78 -11.40
N LEU A 52 -11.50 -2.92 -12.05
CA LEU A 52 -10.42 -3.36 -12.93
C LEU A 52 -10.27 -2.48 -14.19
N ILE A 53 -11.38 -1.95 -14.72
CA ILE A 53 -11.37 -0.98 -15.83
C ILE A 53 -10.80 0.36 -15.35
N GLU A 54 -11.23 0.85 -14.18
CA GLU A 54 -10.74 2.10 -13.58
C GLU A 54 -9.22 2.06 -13.31
N THR A 55 -8.68 0.87 -13.03
CA THR A 55 -7.21 0.70 -12.89
C THR A 55 -6.48 0.59 -14.23
N GLY A 56 -7.18 0.47 -15.35
CA GLY A 56 -6.60 0.29 -16.68
C GLY A 56 -5.98 -1.09 -16.92
N LEU A 57 -6.30 -2.10 -16.10
CA LEU A 57 -5.76 -3.47 -16.23
C LEU A 57 -6.57 -4.35 -17.17
N ILE A 58 -7.82 -3.98 -17.44
CA ILE A 58 -8.70 -4.64 -18.40
C ILE A 58 -9.38 -3.59 -19.28
N ASN A 59 -9.80 -4.02 -20.46
CA ASN A 59 -10.61 -3.23 -21.38
C ASN A 59 -12.01 -3.81 -21.54
N GLU A 60 -12.95 -2.94 -21.93
CA GLU A 60 -14.31 -3.29 -22.34
C GLU A 60 -14.45 -3.05 -23.84
N THR A 61 -14.90 -4.03 -24.58
CA THR A 61 -15.28 -3.95 -25.98
C THR A 61 -16.72 -4.39 -26.17
N ARG A 62 -17.27 -4.20 -27.36
CA ARG A 62 -18.60 -4.72 -27.70
C ARG A 62 -18.51 -5.63 -28.92
N HIS A 63 -19.06 -6.81 -28.79
CA HIS A 63 -19.21 -7.75 -29.89
C HIS A 63 -20.67 -8.16 -30.01
N LEU A 64 -21.27 -7.91 -31.18
CA LEU A 64 -22.69 -8.17 -31.45
C LEU A 64 -23.64 -7.62 -30.35
N GLY A 65 -23.37 -6.40 -29.84
CA GLY A 65 -24.17 -5.78 -28.82
C GLY A 65 -23.90 -6.24 -27.38
N VAL A 66 -23.06 -7.28 -27.20
CA VAL A 66 -22.66 -7.80 -25.89
C VAL A 66 -21.35 -7.17 -25.43
N LYS A 67 -21.31 -6.74 -24.16
CA LYS A 67 -20.05 -6.28 -23.54
C LYS A 67 -19.11 -7.45 -23.32
N MET A 68 -17.90 -7.30 -23.81
CA MET A 68 -16.81 -8.26 -23.70
C MET A 68 -15.64 -7.60 -22.97
N PHE A 69 -14.95 -8.36 -22.16
CA PHE A 69 -13.84 -7.90 -21.34
C PHE A 69 -12.60 -8.72 -21.62
N ALA A 70 -11.46 -8.05 -21.68
CA ALA A 70 -10.15 -8.69 -21.89
C ALA A 70 -9.11 -8.02 -21.01
N VAL A 71 -8.07 -8.75 -20.63
CA VAL A 71 -6.91 -8.17 -19.96
C VAL A 71 -6.14 -7.28 -20.93
N GLU A 72 -5.60 -6.20 -20.42
CA GLU A 72 -4.67 -5.36 -21.18
C GLU A 72 -3.33 -6.08 -21.35
N PRO A 73 -2.61 -5.80 -22.43
CA PRO A 73 -1.31 -6.41 -22.67
C PRO A 73 -0.29 -5.96 -21.61
N PRO A 74 0.79 -6.77 -21.37
CA PRO A 74 1.81 -6.46 -20.36
C PRO A 74 2.44 -5.07 -20.52
N GLU A 75 2.62 -4.61 -21.77
CA GLU A 75 3.16 -3.29 -22.10
C GLU A 75 2.32 -2.16 -21.53
N LYS A 76 0.99 -2.36 -21.46
CA LYS A 76 0.08 -1.40 -20.83
C LYS A 76 0.27 -1.37 -19.33
N VAL A 77 0.52 -2.51 -18.70
CA VAL A 77 0.82 -2.61 -17.27
C VAL A 77 2.14 -1.91 -16.96
N GLU A 78 3.14 -2.00 -17.84
CA GLU A 78 4.41 -1.27 -17.69
C GLU A 78 4.19 0.25 -17.72
N LEU A 79 3.36 0.75 -18.62
CA LEU A 79 2.99 2.18 -18.65
C LEU A 79 2.30 2.62 -17.37
N LEU A 80 1.35 1.84 -16.86
CA LEU A 80 0.67 2.14 -15.60
C LEU A 80 1.62 2.17 -14.39
N LEU A 81 2.64 1.30 -14.39
CA LEU A 81 3.68 1.31 -13.35
C LEU A 81 4.58 2.54 -13.47
N GLN A 82 4.92 2.94 -14.70
CA GLN A 82 5.70 4.15 -14.93
C GLN A 82 4.95 5.40 -14.48
N GLU A 83 3.66 5.53 -14.79
CA GLU A 83 2.80 6.61 -14.31
C GLU A 83 2.76 6.69 -12.78
N LYS A 84 2.65 5.53 -12.10
CA LYS A 84 2.69 5.48 -10.62
C LYS A 84 4.03 5.91 -10.06
N LYS A 85 5.12 5.56 -10.71
CA LYS A 85 6.47 5.98 -10.30
C LYS A 85 6.60 7.50 -10.40
N GLU A 86 6.17 8.09 -11.50
CA GLU A 86 6.18 9.54 -11.70
C GLU A 86 5.32 10.29 -10.67
N GLN A 87 4.14 9.74 -10.35
CA GLN A 87 3.29 10.28 -9.29
C GLN A 87 3.98 10.25 -7.92
N LEU A 88 4.72 9.19 -7.61
CA LEU A 88 5.48 9.08 -6.36
C LEU A 88 6.65 10.07 -6.33
N GLU A 89 7.37 10.25 -7.43
CA GLU A 89 8.47 11.21 -7.54
C GLU A 89 7.96 12.65 -7.35
N LEU A 90 6.82 12.99 -7.96
CA LEU A 90 6.15 14.27 -7.78
C LEU A 90 5.70 14.47 -6.32
N ALA A 91 5.10 13.45 -5.71
CA ALA A 91 4.70 13.52 -4.31
C ALA A 91 5.90 13.69 -3.37
N GLN A 92 7.05 13.07 -3.66
CA GLN A 92 8.28 13.26 -2.89
C GLN A 92 8.83 14.68 -3.02
N SER A 93 8.78 15.29 -4.21
CA SER A 93 9.20 16.69 -4.40
C SER A 93 8.30 17.64 -3.61
N ASN A 94 6.99 17.47 -3.68
CA ASN A 94 6.01 18.25 -2.92
C ASN A 94 6.18 18.09 -1.40
N LEU A 95 6.58 16.89 -0.93
CA LEU A 95 6.86 16.64 0.48
C LEU A 95 8.02 17.53 0.99
N THR A 96 8.99 17.83 0.16
CA THR A 96 10.12 18.70 0.52
C THR A 96 9.64 20.11 0.82
N GLU A 97 8.73 20.62 0.01
CA GLU A 97 8.12 21.95 0.17
C GLU A 97 7.19 22.00 1.39
N PHE A 98 6.39 20.94 1.59
CA PHE A 98 5.57 20.77 2.79
C PHE A 98 6.42 20.78 4.08
N LYS A 99 7.57 20.07 4.09
CA LYS A 99 8.47 20.03 5.25
C LYS A 99 9.00 21.42 5.60
N LYS A 100 9.36 22.25 4.61
CA LYS A 100 9.80 23.63 4.83
C LYS A 100 8.68 24.46 5.48
N SER A 101 7.48 24.42 4.93
CA SER A 101 6.33 25.18 5.46
C SER A 101 5.92 24.70 6.86
N TYR A 102 6.06 23.41 7.15
CA TYR A 102 5.79 22.84 8.47
C TYR A 102 6.83 23.32 9.52
N GLN A 103 8.12 23.37 9.14
CA GLN A 103 9.19 23.86 10.02
C GLN A 103 9.04 25.35 10.32
N GLU A 104 8.62 26.15 9.34
CA GLU A 104 8.39 27.58 9.54
C GLU A 104 7.24 27.86 10.52
N LYS A 105 6.15 27.08 10.42
CA LYS A 105 5.00 27.17 11.34
C LYS A 105 5.28 26.51 12.70
N GLY A 106 6.20 25.54 12.75
CA GLY A 106 6.50 24.73 13.95
C GLY A 106 7.41 25.40 14.99
N LYS A 107 7.88 26.63 14.77
CA LYS A 107 8.79 27.34 15.70
C LYS A 107 8.17 27.68 17.08
N GLN A 108 6.91 27.34 17.32
CA GLN A 108 6.24 27.50 18.60
C GLN A 108 5.81 26.15 19.21
N LYS A 109 6.66 25.13 19.16
CA LYS A 109 6.34 23.90 19.91
C LYS A 109 6.51 24.16 21.40
N LYS A 110 5.40 24.36 22.08
CA LYS A 110 5.35 24.21 23.54
C LYS A 110 5.64 22.74 23.86
N PRO A 111 6.34 22.44 24.96
CA PRO A 111 6.46 21.07 25.44
C PRO A 111 5.07 20.44 25.54
N SER A 112 4.87 19.28 24.95
CA SER A 112 3.61 18.55 25.02
C SER A 112 3.88 17.17 25.60
N LEU A 113 2.97 16.72 26.47
CA LEU A 113 2.92 15.36 26.93
C LEU A 113 2.06 14.55 25.95
N LEU A 114 2.63 13.49 25.41
CA LEU A 114 1.89 12.52 24.60
C LEU A 114 1.72 11.26 25.42
N MET A 115 0.52 10.72 25.45
CA MET A 115 0.21 9.43 26.05
C MET A 115 -0.09 8.43 24.94
N PHE A 116 0.46 7.24 25.07
CA PHE A 116 0.27 6.15 24.12
C PHE A 116 -0.33 4.95 24.85
N GLU A 117 -1.39 4.38 24.29
CA GLU A 117 -2.08 3.24 24.88
C GLU A 117 -2.08 2.03 23.94
N GLY A 118 -1.72 0.88 24.49
CA GLY A 118 -1.72 -0.38 23.75
C GLY A 118 -0.57 -0.55 22.77
N GLN A 119 -0.43 -1.77 22.28
CA GLN A 119 0.71 -2.22 21.48
C GLN A 119 0.93 -1.38 20.20
N ARG A 120 -0.14 -1.03 19.48
CA ARG A 120 -0.05 -0.28 18.21
C ARG A 120 0.54 1.12 18.38
N GLU A 121 0.07 1.85 19.40
CA GLU A 121 0.52 3.20 19.64
C GLU A 121 1.95 3.21 20.20
N MET A 122 2.29 2.23 21.02
CA MET A 122 3.66 2.04 21.50
C MET A 122 4.63 1.71 20.36
N GLN A 123 4.23 0.88 19.40
CA GLN A 123 5.02 0.63 18.21
C GLN A 123 5.20 1.92 17.38
N GLN A 124 4.19 2.76 17.30
CA GLN A 124 4.30 4.05 16.60
C GLN A 124 5.28 4.98 17.32
N MET A 125 5.19 5.09 18.65
CA MET A 125 6.13 5.87 19.47
C MET A 125 7.61 5.46 19.21
N ILE A 126 7.88 4.16 19.18
CA ILE A 126 9.23 3.65 18.89
C ILE A 126 9.65 4.01 17.45
N LYS A 127 8.72 3.90 16.47
CA LYS A 127 9.00 4.28 15.08
C LYS A 127 9.28 5.77 14.90
N ASP A 128 8.71 6.64 15.75
CA ASP A 128 8.94 8.08 15.65
C ASP A 128 10.40 8.44 15.90
N VAL A 129 11.14 7.63 16.65
CA VAL A 129 12.59 7.77 16.80
C VAL A 129 13.33 7.65 15.47
N LEU A 130 12.81 6.82 14.54
CA LEU A 130 13.39 6.64 13.21
C LEU A 130 13.21 7.87 12.29
N LEU A 131 12.45 8.88 12.68
CA LEU A 131 12.36 10.16 11.96
C LEU A 131 13.67 10.96 12.04
N TYR A 132 14.55 10.61 12.96
CA TYR A 132 15.80 11.28 13.22
C TYR A 132 17.00 10.49 12.69
N ARG A 133 18.17 11.11 12.70
CA ARG A 133 19.47 10.50 12.38
C ARG A 133 20.54 11.08 13.29
N ASP A 134 21.60 10.29 13.53
CA ASP A 134 22.78 10.74 14.28
C ASP A 134 22.44 11.29 15.67
N ILE A 135 21.50 10.66 16.36
CA ILE A 135 21.06 11.04 17.70
C ILE A 135 21.34 9.93 18.72
N SER A 136 21.37 10.31 20.00
CA SER A 136 21.29 9.37 21.11
C SER A 136 19.95 9.52 21.81
N VAL A 137 19.30 8.40 22.09
CA VAL A 137 17.99 8.32 22.75
C VAL A 137 18.17 7.54 24.04
N GLN A 138 17.62 8.04 25.13
CA GLN A 138 17.51 7.31 26.39
C GLN A 138 16.07 6.82 26.56
N ILE A 139 15.90 5.52 26.72
CA ILE A 139 14.60 4.90 26.92
C ILE A 139 14.58 4.24 28.29
N TYR A 140 13.62 4.61 29.10
CA TYR A 140 13.37 3.99 30.39
C TYR A 140 12.14 3.09 30.29
N TRP A 141 12.36 1.79 30.37
CA TRP A 141 11.28 0.81 30.38
C TRP A 141 10.91 0.47 31.83
N PRO A 142 9.70 0.76 32.26
CA PRO A 142 9.31 0.56 33.67
C PRO A 142 9.14 -0.91 34.05
N ASP A 143 8.89 -1.80 33.06
CA ASP A 143 8.65 -3.21 33.31
C ASP A 143 9.03 -4.10 32.12
N LYS A 144 9.39 -5.36 32.41
CA LYS A 144 9.67 -6.38 31.37
C LYS A 144 8.46 -6.65 30.50
N GLU A 145 7.27 -6.59 31.04
CA GLU A 145 6.01 -6.81 30.32
C GLU A 145 5.85 -5.85 29.14
N VAL A 146 6.34 -4.63 29.23
CA VAL A 146 6.32 -3.67 28.12
C VAL A 146 7.18 -4.13 26.95
N ILE A 147 8.32 -4.78 27.23
CA ILE A 147 9.22 -5.31 26.19
C ILE A 147 8.58 -6.52 25.52
N GLU A 148 7.89 -7.36 26.27
CA GLU A 148 7.20 -8.55 25.76
C GLU A 148 5.98 -8.22 24.89
N MET A 149 5.46 -7.01 24.96
CA MET A 149 4.38 -6.53 24.07
C MET A 149 4.81 -6.35 22.61
N PHE A 150 6.11 -6.31 22.33
CA PHE A 150 6.60 -6.13 20.98
C PHE A 150 6.91 -7.46 20.31
N GLU A 151 6.40 -7.65 19.12
CA GLU A 151 6.72 -8.81 18.28
C GLU A 151 8.21 -8.80 17.91
N ILE A 152 8.85 -9.97 17.93
CA ILE A 152 10.27 -10.12 17.62
C ILE A 152 10.60 -9.54 16.25
N GLU A 153 9.77 -9.85 15.24
CA GLU A 153 9.95 -9.36 13.86
C GLU A 153 9.91 -7.83 13.78
N PHE A 154 9.01 -7.20 14.55
CA PHE A 154 8.95 -5.73 14.65
C PHE A 154 10.24 -5.15 15.22
N MET A 155 10.76 -5.73 16.30
CA MET A 155 11.97 -5.25 16.97
C MET A 155 13.22 -5.45 16.11
N GLU A 156 13.33 -6.57 15.42
CA GLU A 156 14.43 -6.82 14.48
C GLU A 156 14.46 -5.78 13.37
N LYS A 157 13.32 -5.48 12.75
CA LYS A 157 13.19 -4.45 11.72
C LYS A 157 13.55 -3.07 12.27
N TYR A 158 13.02 -2.72 13.43
CA TYR A 158 13.32 -1.45 14.10
C TYR A 158 14.83 -1.30 14.38
N HIS A 159 15.47 -2.33 14.95
CA HIS A 159 16.91 -2.28 15.24
C HIS A 159 17.75 -2.13 14.00
N LYS A 160 17.42 -2.83 12.91
CA LYS A 160 18.10 -2.72 11.63
C LYS A 160 18.01 -1.29 11.07
N GLU A 161 16.83 -0.70 11.08
CA GLU A 161 16.62 0.67 10.60
C GLU A 161 17.29 1.71 11.51
N ARG A 162 17.23 1.53 12.83
CA ARG A 162 17.87 2.40 13.81
C ARG A 162 19.40 2.46 13.62
N ILE A 163 20.02 1.30 13.47
CA ILE A 163 21.48 1.19 13.24
C ILE A 163 21.85 1.88 11.92
N ALA A 164 21.10 1.65 10.85
CA ALA A 164 21.31 2.30 9.55
C ALA A 164 21.21 3.83 9.60
N ARG A 165 20.53 4.38 10.60
CA ARG A 165 20.37 5.83 10.83
C ARG A 165 21.33 6.39 11.88
N ASN A 166 22.27 5.58 12.39
CA ASN A 166 23.21 5.92 13.46
C ASN A 166 22.53 6.46 14.73
N ILE A 167 21.41 5.86 15.11
CA ILE A 167 20.69 6.19 16.33
C ILE A 167 21.16 5.28 17.47
N LYS A 168 21.76 5.86 18.50
CA LYS A 168 22.22 5.17 19.71
C LYS A 168 21.12 5.14 20.75
N VAL A 169 20.96 4.03 21.45
CA VAL A 169 20.01 3.85 22.58
C VAL A 169 20.80 3.44 23.79
#